data_a50132c4dab132f2651c0202f1110f62
#
_entry.id   a50132c4dab132f2651c0202f1110f62
#
_cell.length_a   1.000
_cell.length_b   1.000
_cell.length_c   1.000
_cell.angle_alpha   90.00
_cell.angle_beta   90.00
_cell.angle_gamma   90.00
#
_symmetry.space_group_name_H-M   'P 1'
#
loop_
_entity.id
_entity.type
_entity.pdbx_description
1 polymer ?
#
loop_
_entity_poly.entity_id
_entity_poly.type
_entity_poly.pdbx_seq_one_letter_code
_entity_poly.pdbx_strand_id
1 'polypeptide(L)'
;MTKLKEYKMYINGAWVDSENKKTFESLNPENNEPWAVVPEASANDVNKAVEAAQKAFEGKWPKLMPRERANYLRAIANQLRENSEMLGKIE
;
A
#
# COMPACT_ATOMS: atom_id res chain seq x y z
N MET A 1 26.33 -7.55 4.70
CA MET A 1 25.53 -6.97 3.63
C MET A 1 24.07 -6.91 4.06
N THR A 2 23.47 -5.73 4.01
CA THR A 2 22.08 -5.56 4.41
C THR A 2 21.15 -6.06 3.33
N LYS A 3 20.23 -6.96 3.70
CA LYS A 3 19.23 -7.44 2.78
C LYS A 3 18.19 -6.36 2.55
N LEU A 4 17.82 -6.10 1.30
CA LEU A 4 16.79 -5.13 0.95
C LEU A 4 15.43 -5.66 1.39
N LYS A 5 14.60 -4.76 1.90
CA LYS A 5 13.23 -5.11 2.28
C LYS A 5 12.37 -5.29 1.03
N GLU A 6 11.64 -6.39 0.98
CA GLU A 6 10.72 -6.68 -0.11
C GLU A 6 9.31 -6.29 0.30
N TYR A 7 8.66 -5.50 -0.54
CA TYR A 7 7.28 -5.11 -0.34
C TYR A 7 6.38 -5.81 -1.35
N LYS A 8 5.12 -5.90 -1.02
CA LYS A 8 4.10 -6.48 -1.90
C LYS A 8 3.01 -5.45 -2.14
N MET A 9 2.18 -5.69 -3.15
CA MET A 9 0.98 -4.90 -3.37
C MET A 9 -0.09 -5.31 -2.38
N TYR A 10 -0.91 -4.37 -1.95
CA TYR A 10 -2.05 -4.65 -1.10
C TYR A 10 -3.32 -4.44 -1.90
N ILE A 11 -3.95 -5.53 -2.32
CA ILE A 11 -5.13 -5.49 -3.19
C ILE A 11 -6.21 -6.38 -2.59
N ASN A 12 -7.41 -5.84 -2.45
CA ASN A 12 -8.58 -6.57 -1.96
C ASN A 12 -8.32 -7.28 -0.62
N GLY A 13 -7.64 -6.59 0.29
CA GLY A 13 -7.36 -7.11 1.63
C GLY A 13 -6.25 -8.12 1.72
N ALA A 14 -5.47 -8.32 0.67
CA ALA A 14 -4.39 -9.31 0.65
C ALA A 14 -3.09 -8.71 0.10
N TRP A 15 -1.97 -9.23 0.60
CA TRP A 15 -0.64 -8.88 0.11
C TRP A 15 -0.31 -9.81 -1.05
N VAL A 16 -0.05 -9.24 -2.23
CA VAL A 16 0.14 -10.03 -3.45
C VAL A 16 1.37 -9.57 -4.23
N ASP A 17 1.98 -10.53 -4.95
CA ASP A 17 3.02 -10.23 -5.92
C ASP A 17 2.39 -9.78 -7.23
N SER A 18 3.20 -9.16 -8.11
CA SER A 18 2.75 -8.91 -9.47
C SER A 18 2.52 -10.24 -10.19
N GLU A 19 1.65 -10.27 -11.20
CA GLU A 19 1.32 -11.53 -11.90
C GLU A 19 2.55 -12.18 -12.53
N ASN A 20 3.49 -11.37 -13.00
CA ASN A 20 4.74 -11.85 -13.61
C ASN A 20 5.87 -12.00 -12.61
N LYS A 21 5.62 -11.69 -11.35
CA LYS A 21 6.59 -11.69 -10.27
C LYS A 21 7.80 -10.79 -10.51
N LYS A 22 7.65 -9.81 -11.39
CA LYS A 22 8.67 -8.81 -11.66
C LYS A 22 8.72 -7.78 -10.55
N THR A 23 9.92 -7.32 -10.27
CA THR A 23 10.16 -6.31 -9.23
C THR A 23 11.13 -5.27 -9.76
N PHE A 24 11.22 -4.16 -9.05
CA PHE A 24 12.27 -3.17 -9.29
C PHE A 24 12.72 -2.59 -7.95
N GLU A 25 13.90 -2.00 -7.95
CA GLU A 25 14.47 -1.42 -6.75
C GLU A 25 14.05 0.04 -6.61
N SER A 26 13.67 0.42 -5.39
CA SER A 26 13.44 1.83 -5.06
C SER A 26 14.74 2.42 -4.52
N LEU A 27 15.14 3.57 -5.03
CA LEU A 27 16.41 4.19 -4.67
C LEU A 27 16.20 5.30 -3.65
N ASN A 28 17.13 5.38 -2.71
CA ASN A 28 17.18 6.47 -1.74
C ASN A 28 17.73 7.71 -2.44
N PRO A 29 16.96 8.81 -2.56
CA PRO A 29 17.44 9.99 -3.27
C PRO A 29 18.63 10.68 -2.63
N GLU A 30 18.87 10.46 -1.33
CA GLU A 30 20.00 11.05 -0.64
C GLU A 30 21.34 10.49 -1.11
N ASN A 31 21.42 9.17 -1.32
CA ASN A 31 22.68 8.51 -1.69
C ASN A 31 22.58 7.68 -2.96
N ASN A 32 21.41 7.66 -3.60
CA ASN A 32 21.13 6.91 -4.83
C ASN A 32 21.37 5.40 -4.69
N GLU A 33 21.27 4.87 -3.48
CA GLU A 33 21.41 3.44 -3.23
C GLU A 33 20.04 2.78 -3.07
N PRO A 34 19.89 1.52 -3.50
CA PRO A 34 18.63 0.80 -3.31
C PRO A 34 18.37 0.54 -1.82
N TRP A 35 17.12 0.74 -1.40
CA TRP A 35 16.70 0.49 -0.02
C TRP A 35 15.57 -0.52 0.08
N ALA A 36 14.85 -0.75 -1.00
CA ALA A 36 13.71 -1.65 -1.01
C ALA A 36 13.46 -2.21 -2.41
N VAL A 37 12.79 -3.35 -2.46
CA VAL A 37 12.33 -3.97 -3.70
C VAL A 37 10.82 -3.93 -3.70
N VAL A 38 10.22 -3.46 -4.80
CA VAL A 38 8.78 -3.34 -4.93
C VAL A 38 8.29 -4.04 -6.18
N PRO A 39 7.02 -4.49 -6.21
CA PRO A 39 6.50 -5.19 -7.39
C PRO A 39 6.35 -4.25 -8.58
N GLU A 40 6.64 -4.77 -9.77
CA GLU A 40 6.35 -4.08 -11.02
C GLU A 40 4.99 -4.57 -11.51
N ALA A 41 3.95 -3.75 -11.31
CA ALA A 41 2.58 -4.14 -11.63
C ALA A 41 2.37 -4.21 -13.14
N SER A 42 1.66 -5.25 -13.59
CA SER A 42 1.20 -5.36 -14.98
C SER A 42 -0.12 -4.60 -15.15
N ALA A 43 -0.57 -4.46 -16.40
CA ALA A 43 -1.87 -3.89 -16.69
C ALA A 43 -3.00 -4.69 -16.01
N ASN A 44 -2.88 -6.01 -15.97
CA ASN A 44 -3.86 -6.86 -15.28
C ASN A 44 -3.86 -6.63 -13.77
N ASP A 45 -2.69 -6.43 -13.18
CA ASP A 45 -2.59 -6.11 -11.75
C ASP A 45 -3.31 -4.81 -11.43
N VAL A 46 -3.09 -3.79 -12.26
CA VAL A 46 -3.76 -2.49 -12.10
C VAL A 46 -5.27 -2.65 -12.24
N ASN A 47 -5.72 -3.42 -13.22
CA ASN A 47 -7.14 -3.68 -13.42
C ASN A 47 -7.77 -4.36 -12.21
N LYS A 48 -7.09 -5.34 -11.63
CA LYS A 48 -7.57 -6.01 -10.41
C LYS A 48 -7.69 -5.05 -9.24
N ALA A 49 -6.72 -4.15 -9.10
CA ALA A 49 -6.77 -3.14 -8.05
C ALA A 49 -7.96 -2.20 -8.23
N VAL A 50 -8.19 -1.75 -9.45
CA VAL A 50 -9.33 -0.86 -9.77
C VAL A 50 -10.65 -1.57 -9.55
N GLU A 51 -10.76 -2.84 -9.96
CA GLU A 51 -11.98 -3.62 -9.72
C GLU A 51 -12.27 -3.78 -8.24
N ALA A 52 -11.26 -4.05 -7.44
CA ALA A 52 -11.40 -4.17 -5.99
C ALA A 52 -11.88 -2.84 -5.38
N ALA A 53 -11.31 -1.74 -5.84
CA ALA A 53 -11.73 -0.41 -5.39
C ALA A 53 -13.17 -0.11 -5.79
N GLN A 54 -13.56 -0.47 -7.02
CA GLN A 54 -14.93 -0.27 -7.51
C GLN A 54 -15.93 -1.06 -6.68
N LYS A 55 -15.61 -2.31 -6.36
CA LYS A 55 -16.48 -3.13 -5.52
C LYS A 55 -16.64 -2.55 -4.11
N ALA A 56 -15.56 -2.02 -3.56
CA ALA A 56 -15.63 -1.36 -2.26
C ALA A 56 -16.53 -0.13 -2.30
N PHE A 57 -16.43 0.64 -3.37
CA PHE A 57 -17.27 1.82 -3.58
C PHE A 57 -18.76 1.46 -3.71
N GLU A 58 -19.06 0.32 -4.31
CA GLU A 58 -20.44 -0.16 -4.50
C GLU A 58 -20.97 -0.93 -3.30
N GLY A 59 -20.11 -1.31 -2.35
CA GLY A 59 -20.44 -2.14 -1.21
C GLY A 59 -20.90 -1.37 0.02
N LYS A 60 -20.36 -1.75 1.17
CA LYS A 60 -20.78 -1.21 2.45
C LYS A 60 -20.32 0.22 2.73
N TRP A 61 -19.16 0.59 2.20
CA TRP A 61 -18.54 1.87 2.54
C TRP A 61 -19.45 3.08 2.30
N PRO A 62 -20.07 3.25 1.10
CA PRO A 62 -20.93 4.41 0.88
C PRO A 62 -22.22 4.37 1.71
N LYS A 63 -22.58 3.21 2.26
CA LYS A 63 -23.78 3.04 3.08
C LYS A 63 -23.53 3.34 4.55
N LEU A 64 -22.28 3.51 4.95
CA LEU A 64 -21.95 3.87 6.32
C LEU A 64 -22.36 5.32 6.60
N MET A 65 -22.77 5.57 7.84
CA MET A 65 -23.04 6.94 8.27
C MET A 65 -21.73 7.73 8.32
N PRO A 66 -21.78 9.07 8.12
CA PRO A 66 -20.57 9.89 8.20
C PRO A 66 -19.75 9.68 9.48
N ARG A 67 -20.41 9.47 10.61
CA ARG A 67 -19.74 9.21 11.89
C ARG A 67 -18.92 7.92 11.83
N GLU A 68 -19.45 6.88 11.20
CA GLU A 68 -18.76 5.61 11.07
C GLU A 68 -17.51 5.75 10.21
N ARG A 69 -17.62 6.46 9.07
CA ARG A 69 -16.46 6.73 8.23
C ARG A 69 -15.41 7.57 8.97
N ALA A 70 -15.85 8.55 9.74
CA ALA A 70 -14.95 9.36 10.56
C ALA A 70 -14.19 8.52 11.57
N ASN A 71 -14.83 7.51 12.15
CA ASN A 71 -14.16 6.61 13.10
C ASN A 71 -13.04 5.83 12.45
N TYR A 72 -13.22 5.39 11.20
CA TYR A 72 -12.14 4.73 10.45
C TYR A 72 -10.97 5.68 10.21
N LEU A 73 -11.25 6.93 9.85
CA LEU A 73 -10.20 7.92 9.65
C LEU A 73 -9.43 8.21 10.93
N ARG A 74 -10.12 8.25 12.07
CA ARG A 74 -9.46 8.44 13.37
C ARG A 74 -8.56 7.25 13.71
N ALA A 75 -9.01 6.03 13.39
CA ALA A 75 -8.21 4.83 13.61
C ALA A 75 -6.94 4.86 12.75
N ILE A 76 -7.05 5.30 11.49
CA ILE A 76 -5.89 5.48 10.61
C ILE A 76 -4.93 6.51 11.21
N ALA A 77 -5.45 7.64 11.67
CA ALA A 77 -4.63 8.69 12.27
C ALA A 77 -3.85 8.17 13.49
N ASN A 78 -4.49 7.35 14.32
CA ASN A 78 -3.82 6.75 15.47
C ASN A 78 -2.70 5.81 15.04
N GLN A 79 -2.92 5.00 14.01
CA GLN A 79 -1.88 4.13 13.47
C GLN A 79 -0.70 4.93 12.91
N LEU A 80 -0.97 6.04 12.25
CA LEU A 80 0.09 6.91 11.75
C LEU A 80 0.92 7.50 12.89
N ARG A 81 0.28 7.92 13.98
CA ARG A 81 1.00 8.43 15.15
C ARG A 81 1.88 7.37 15.78
N GLU A 82 1.35 6.17 15.96
CA GLU A 82 2.09 5.06 16.58
C GLU A 82 3.30 4.64 15.75
N ASN A 83 3.25 4.83 14.44
CA ASN A 83 4.31 4.43 13.52
C ASN A 83 5.05 5.63 12.91
N SER A 84 4.91 6.81 13.50
CA SER A 84 5.42 8.05 12.92
C SER A 84 6.92 8.04 12.68
N GLU A 85 7.70 7.47 13.61
CA GLU A 85 9.14 7.43 13.48
C GLU A 85 9.58 6.58 12.28
N MET A 86 9.02 5.39 12.16
CA MET A 86 9.29 4.47 11.04
C MET A 86 8.88 5.09 9.71
N LEU A 87 7.68 5.69 9.67
CA LEU A 87 7.15 6.31 8.45
C LEU A 87 8.00 7.51 8.02
N GLY A 88 8.48 8.29 8.98
CA GLY A 88 9.37 9.41 8.69
C GLY A 88 10.68 8.97 8.04
N LYS A 89 11.22 7.83 8.47
CA LYS A 89 12.45 7.28 7.88
C LYS A 89 12.23 6.76 6.47
N ILE A 90 11.06 6.18 6.20
CA ILE A 90 10.72 5.67 4.87
C ILE A 90 10.52 6.83 3.88
N GLU A 91 9.89 7.90 4.30
CA GLU A 91 9.67 9.07 3.47
C GLU A 91 11.00 9.75 3.09
#